data_61c5857a303f6f4fa34393b3f4cb9e37
#
_entry.id   61c5857a303f6f4fa34393b3f4cb9e37
#
_cell.length_a   1.000
_cell.length_b   1.000
_cell.length_c   1.000
_cell.angle_alpha   90.00
_cell.angle_beta   90.00
_cell.angle_gamma   90.00
#
_symmetry.space_group_name_H-M   'P 1'
#
loop_
_entity.id
_entity.type
_entity.pdbx_description
1 polymer ?
#
loop_
_entity_poly.entity_id
_entity_poly.type
_entity_poly.pdbx_seq_one_letter_code
_entity_poly.pdbx_strand_id
1 'polypeptide(L)'
;MVTAGYTDREFLELIARVNALEPYAFYLVDSFGTLQRPELLRRFALVEHNLAPGIRIGFHPHNNLQLAFANAQALAELHSRRDLIVDSSIYGMGRGAGNLNTELFARYLNDQAGGRYRLAPLLDLLDEVVLGFYRQNPWGYTAAYYLTASHQAHPDYGSYLERQETLSAREMDGILAGLDPARKLAFDPASIEALVHACRREREGRAL
;
A
#
# COMPACT_ATOMS: atom_id res chain seq x y z
N MET A 1 -8.45 5.44 -5.85
CA MET A 1 -8.56 4.42 -6.92
C MET A 1 -7.92 3.16 -6.38
N VAL A 2 -8.61 2.03 -6.42
CA VAL A 2 -8.10 0.76 -5.88
C VAL A 2 -7.82 -0.15 -7.07
N THR A 3 -6.56 -0.39 -7.39
CA THR A 3 -6.15 -1.20 -8.55
C THR A 3 -6.78 -2.60 -8.52
N ALA A 4 -6.92 -3.21 -7.33
CA ALA A 4 -7.55 -4.51 -7.14
C ALA A 4 -9.06 -4.54 -7.47
N GLY A 5 -9.72 -3.38 -7.54
CA GLY A 5 -11.17 -3.29 -7.83
C GLY A 5 -11.54 -3.35 -9.31
N TYR A 6 -10.56 -3.35 -10.23
CA TYR A 6 -10.81 -3.39 -11.66
C TYR A 6 -10.75 -4.81 -12.22
N THR A 7 -11.75 -5.20 -13.01
CA THR A 7 -11.59 -6.31 -13.96
C THR A 7 -10.59 -5.93 -15.05
N ASP A 8 -10.03 -6.91 -15.76
CA ASP A 8 -9.08 -6.64 -16.85
C ASP A 8 -9.69 -5.76 -17.94
N ARG A 9 -10.96 -5.97 -18.27
CA ARG A 9 -11.69 -5.18 -19.24
C ARG A 9 -11.76 -3.70 -18.82
N GLU A 10 -12.22 -3.42 -17.59
CA GLU A 10 -12.32 -2.05 -17.07
C GLU A 10 -10.94 -1.40 -16.98
N PHE A 11 -9.90 -2.17 -16.65
CA PHE A 11 -8.53 -1.68 -16.57
C PHE A 11 -7.99 -1.31 -17.96
N LEU A 12 -8.27 -2.11 -18.99
CA LEU A 12 -7.91 -1.79 -20.39
C LEU A 12 -8.69 -0.57 -20.91
N GLU A 13 -9.97 -0.46 -20.57
CA GLU A 13 -10.77 0.74 -20.90
C GLU A 13 -10.21 2.00 -20.23
N LEU A 14 -9.73 1.90 -18.98
CA LEU A 14 -9.03 2.98 -18.29
C LEU A 14 -7.74 3.36 -19.02
N ILE A 15 -6.91 2.38 -19.41
CA ILE A 15 -5.67 2.63 -20.15
C ILE A 15 -5.95 3.34 -21.47
N ALA A 16 -7.00 2.94 -22.19
CA ALA A 16 -7.39 3.60 -23.44
C ALA A 16 -7.76 5.08 -23.23
N ARG A 17 -8.46 5.42 -22.13
CA ARG A 17 -8.74 6.81 -21.76
C ARG A 17 -7.49 7.58 -21.38
N VAL A 18 -6.57 6.96 -20.65
CA VAL A 18 -5.29 7.54 -20.29
C VAL A 18 -4.46 7.86 -21.54
N ASN A 19 -4.45 6.97 -22.52
CA ASN A 19 -3.76 7.19 -23.79
C ASN A 19 -4.27 8.44 -24.52
N ALA A 20 -5.58 8.70 -24.47
CA ALA A 20 -6.18 9.89 -25.08
C ALA A 20 -5.80 11.21 -24.37
N LEU A 21 -5.39 11.14 -23.10
CA LEU A 21 -4.99 12.29 -22.29
C LEU A 21 -3.49 12.59 -22.38
N GLU A 22 -2.69 11.64 -22.88
CA GLU A 22 -1.23 11.73 -23.03
C GLU A 22 -0.51 12.28 -21.77
N PRO A 23 -0.78 11.76 -20.55
CA PRO A 23 -0.13 12.25 -19.34
C PRO A 23 1.37 11.90 -19.33
N TYR A 24 2.13 12.57 -18.47
CA TYR A 24 3.55 12.28 -18.26
C TYR A 24 3.81 10.83 -17.83
N ALA A 25 2.96 10.29 -16.94
CA ALA A 25 3.05 8.92 -16.45
C ALA A 25 1.69 8.37 -16.04
N PHE A 26 1.53 7.05 -16.11
CA PHE A 26 0.43 6.30 -15.54
C PHE A 26 0.93 5.39 -14.42
N TYR A 27 0.30 5.46 -13.26
CA TYR A 27 0.74 4.75 -12.06
C TYR A 27 -0.12 3.53 -11.75
N LEU A 28 0.56 2.39 -11.52
CA LEU A 28 0.01 1.28 -10.77
C LEU A 28 0.11 1.63 -9.28
N VAL A 29 -1.02 1.71 -8.60
CA VAL A 29 -1.08 2.07 -7.18
C VAL A 29 -1.55 0.87 -6.36
N ASP A 30 -0.70 0.37 -5.48
CA ASP A 30 -1.10 -0.63 -4.47
C ASP A 30 -1.72 0.07 -3.26
N SER A 31 -2.98 0.53 -3.43
CA SER A 31 -3.66 1.38 -2.45
C SER A 31 -3.81 0.74 -1.07
N PHE A 32 -3.90 -0.58 -1.00
CA PHE A 32 -4.10 -1.33 0.24
C PHE A 32 -2.82 -2.04 0.73
N GLY A 33 -1.73 -1.94 -0.04
CA GLY A 33 -0.48 -2.65 0.27
C GLY A 33 -0.64 -4.17 0.24
N THR A 34 -1.51 -4.68 -0.63
CA THR A 34 -1.90 -6.10 -0.70
C THR A 34 -1.50 -6.79 -2.00
N LEU A 35 -0.94 -6.04 -2.94
CA LEU A 35 -0.66 -6.53 -4.28
C LEU A 35 0.45 -7.57 -4.26
N GLN A 36 0.09 -8.81 -4.55
CA GLN A 36 1.03 -9.92 -4.64
C GLN A 36 1.85 -9.84 -5.94
N ARG A 37 3.10 -10.30 -5.90
CA ARG A 37 4.02 -10.24 -7.05
C ARG A 37 3.42 -10.76 -8.37
N PRO A 38 2.76 -11.94 -8.45
CA PRO A 38 2.18 -12.43 -9.71
C PRO A 38 1.15 -11.46 -10.29
N GLU A 39 0.29 -10.90 -9.45
CA GLU A 39 -0.73 -9.94 -9.88
C GLU A 39 -0.12 -8.61 -10.30
N LEU A 40 0.89 -8.12 -9.58
CA LEU A 40 1.65 -6.93 -9.97
C LEU A 40 2.24 -7.09 -11.37
N LEU A 41 2.94 -8.20 -11.62
CA LEU A 41 3.59 -8.45 -12.91
C LEU A 41 2.56 -8.59 -14.03
N ARG A 42 1.43 -9.22 -13.76
CA ARG A 42 0.32 -9.33 -14.70
C ARG A 42 -0.27 -7.95 -15.06
N ARG A 43 -0.54 -7.12 -14.05
CA ARG A 43 -1.04 -5.74 -14.25
C ARG A 43 -0.01 -4.88 -14.97
N PHE A 44 1.25 -5.01 -14.62
CA PHE A 44 2.34 -4.31 -15.29
C PHE A 44 2.39 -4.68 -16.78
N ALA A 45 2.30 -5.96 -17.13
CA ALA A 45 2.28 -6.41 -18.52
C ALA A 45 1.09 -5.84 -19.30
N LEU A 46 -0.11 -5.78 -18.70
CA LEU A 46 -1.27 -5.13 -19.32
C LEU A 46 -1.00 -3.65 -19.63
N VAL A 47 -0.40 -2.93 -18.68
CA VAL A 47 -0.04 -1.51 -18.89
C VAL A 47 1.04 -1.39 -19.97
N GLU A 48 2.12 -2.16 -19.86
CA GLU A 48 3.26 -2.06 -20.79
C GLU A 48 2.86 -2.29 -22.26
N HIS A 49 1.94 -3.23 -22.49
CA HIS A 49 1.49 -3.58 -23.86
C HIS A 49 0.43 -2.64 -24.42
N ASN A 50 -0.35 -1.96 -23.58
CA ASN A 50 -1.52 -1.19 -24.04
C ASN A 50 -1.38 0.32 -23.84
N LEU A 51 -0.42 0.78 -23.04
CA LEU A 51 -0.17 2.20 -22.81
C LEU A 51 0.58 2.81 -24.00
N ALA A 52 0.23 4.04 -24.39
CA ALA A 52 0.90 4.75 -25.48
C ALA A 52 2.41 4.94 -25.21
N PRO A 53 3.29 4.83 -26.23
CA PRO A 53 4.76 4.77 -26.02
C PRO A 53 5.37 5.96 -25.27
N GLY A 54 4.79 7.15 -25.40
CA GLY A 54 5.27 8.37 -24.74
C GLY A 54 4.96 8.48 -23.25
N ILE A 55 4.10 7.61 -22.71
CA ILE A 55 3.67 7.67 -21.32
C ILE A 55 4.54 6.74 -20.48
N ARG A 56 5.16 7.24 -19.41
CA ARG A 56 5.95 6.43 -18.47
C ARG A 56 5.06 5.58 -17.59
N ILE A 57 5.62 4.49 -17.06
CA ILE A 57 4.92 3.65 -16.06
C ILE A 57 5.46 3.98 -14.68
N GLY A 58 4.55 4.32 -13.77
CA GLY A 58 4.85 4.51 -12.35
C GLY A 58 4.33 3.37 -11.49
N PHE A 59 4.97 3.17 -10.35
CA PHE A 59 4.51 2.28 -9.29
C PHE A 59 4.53 2.99 -7.95
N HIS A 60 3.37 3.00 -7.28
CA HIS A 60 3.22 3.57 -5.95
C HIS A 60 2.80 2.49 -4.95
N PRO A 61 3.76 1.89 -4.22
CA PRO A 61 3.48 0.81 -3.28
C PRO A 61 3.24 1.30 -1.85
N HIS A 62 2.19 0.76 -1.21
CA HIS A 62 2.03 0.80 0.25
C HIS A 62 2.54 -0.48 0.89
N ASN A 63 2.83 -0.44 2.19
CA ASN A 63 3.62 -1.48 2.85
C ASN A 63 2.85 -2.31 3.89
N ASN A 64 1.52 -2.37 3.81
CA ASN A 64 0.69 -3.01 4.84
C ASN A 64 0.96 -4.53 5.00
N LEU A 65 1.25 -5.25 3.91
CA LEU A 65 1.76 -6.63 3.94
C LEU A 65 3.28 -6.74 3.81
N GLN A 66 4.02 -5.65 3.98
CA GLN A 66 5.49 -5.59 3.85
C GLN A 66 6.01 -6.01 2.47
N LEU A 67 5.21 -5.85 1.42
CA LEU A 67 5.54 -6.26 0.05
C LEU A 67 6.11 -5.12 -0.81
N ALA A 68 6.08 -3.88 -0.34
CA ALA A 68 6.47 -2.71 -1.12
C ALA A 68 7.88 -2.85 -1.70
N PHE A 69 8.86 -3.25 -0.88
CA PHE A 69 10.25 -3.41 -1.32
C PHE A 69 10.42 -4.56 -2.31
N ALA A 70 9.88 -5.74 -2.02
CA ALA A 70 9.96 -6.91 -2.90
C ALA A 70 9.27 -6.67 -4.26
N ASN A 71 8.14 -5.96 -4.26
CA ASN A 71 7.43 -5.59 -5.47
C ASN A 71 8.20 -4.56 -6.30
N ALA A 72 8.81 -3.55 -5.64
CA ALA A 72 9.65 -2.56 -6.30
C ALA A 72 10.90 -3.20 -6.93
N GLN A 73 11.54 -4.16 -6.22
CA GLN A 73 12.65 -4.96 -6.77
C GLN A 73 12.21 -5.74 -8.01
N ALA A 74 11.06 -6.44 -7.92
CA ALA A 74 10.56 -7.22 -9.04
C ALA A 74 10.33 -6.39 -10.30
N LEU A 75 9.87 -5.13 -10.15
CA LEU A 75 9.72 -4.24 -11.29
C LEU A 75 11.06 -3.69 -11.79
N ALA A 76 12.01 -3.38 -10.89
CA ALA A 76 13.34 -2.91 -11.28
C ALA A 76 14.15 -4.00 -12.05
N GLU A 77 13.88 -5.28 -11.78
CA GLU A 77 14.49 -6.43 -12.47
C GLU A 77 13.86 -6.71 -13.83
N LEU A 78 12.70 -6.11 -14.15
CA LEU A 78 12.09 -6.27 -15.47
C LEU A 78 12.88 -5.50 -16.53
N HIS A 79 13.12 -6.13 -17.66
CA HIS A 79 13.64 -5.46 -18.83
C HIS A 79 12.52 -4.73 -19.59
N SER A 80 11.93 -3.72 -18.92
CA SER A 80 10.90 -2.88 -19.54
C SER A 80 11.51 -2.06 -20.70
N ARG A 81 10.70 -1.82 -21.73
CA ARG A 81 11.04 -0.91 -22.83
C ARG A 81 10.82 0.55 -22.47
N ARG A 82 10.31 0.83 -21.27
CA ARG A 82 9.94 2.17 -20.80
C ARG A 82 10.72 2.53 -19.55
N ASP A 83 10.90 3.82 -19.35
CA ASP A 83 11.37 4.35 -18.08
C ASP A 83 10.34 4.06 -17.00
N LEU A 84 10.80 3.45 -15.91
CA LEU A 84 9.98 3.16 -14.74
C LEU A 84 10.19 4.22 -13.67
N ILE A 85 9.10 4.65 -13.07
CA ILE A 85 9.10 5.53 -11.90
C ILE A 85 8.63 4.72 -10.70
N VAL A 86 9.37 4.75 -9.61
CA VAL A 86 8.98 4.09 -8.36
C VAL A 86 8.91 5.13 -7.26
N ASP A 87 7.72 5.31 -6.69
CA ASP A 87 7.53 6.21 -5.58
C ASP A 87 8.02 5.59 -4.27
N SER A 88 8.65 6.40 -3.47
CA SER A 88 9.14 6.02 -2.15
C SER A 88 9.15 7.23 -1.21
N SER A 89 9.25 7.00 0.08
CA SER A 89 9.40 8.05 1.08
C SER A 89 10.51 7.70 2.07
N ILE A 90 11.19 8.70 2.60
CA ILE A 90 12.24 8.49 3.60
C ILE A 90 11.60 7.85 4.83
N TYR A 91 12.23 6.80 5.34
CA TYR A 91 11.76 6.01 6.47
C TYR A 91 10.37 5.39 6.25
N GLY A 92 9.95 5.25 4.99
CA GLY A 92 8.63 4.74 4.63
C GLY A 92 7.47 5.64 5.08
N MET A 93 7.71 6.95 5.29
CA MET A 93 6.70 7.88 5.76
C MET A 93 5.43 7.80 4.91
N GLY A 94 4.30 7.50 5.57
CA GLY A 94 3.03 7.36 4.89
C GLY A 94 1.91 6.86 5.81
N ARG A 95 0.72 6.75 5.26
CA ARG A 95 -0.45 6.25 5.98
C ARG A 95 -0.32 4.75 6.27
N GLY A 96 -0.83 4.33 7.41
CA GLY A 96 -0.85 2.91 7.80
C GLY A 96 0.54 2.37 8.06
N ALA A 97 0.88 1.23 7.45
CA ALA A 97 2.21 0.65 7.53
C ALA A 97 3.25 1.42 6.68
N GLY A 98 2.87 2.54 6.09
CA GLY A 98 3.74 3.41 5.32
C GLY A 98 3.90 3.00 3.86
N ASN A 99 4.88 3.62 3.22
CA ASN A 99 5.26 3.43 1.82
C ASN A 99 6.56 2.62 1.70
N LEU A 100 7.04 2.48 0.48
CA LEU A 100 8.40 2.00 0.21
C LEU A 100 9.44 2.93 0.85
N ASN A 101 10.40 2.37 1.57
CA ASN A 101 11.50 3.13 2.17
C ASN A 101 12.51 3.55 1.11
N THR A 102 12.72 4.86 0.94
CA THR A 102 13.64 5.42 -0.06
C THR A 102 15.07 4.96 0.16
N GLU A 103 15.55 4.96 1.39
CA GLU A 103 16.91 4.56 1.74
C GLU A 103 17.20 3.10 1.41
N LEU A 104 16.23 2.21 1.64
CA LEU A 104 16.37 0.79 1.29
C LEU A 104 16.39 0.59 -0.23
N PHE A 105 15.48 1.22 -0.94
CA PHE A 105 15.36 1.04 -2.39
C PHE A 105 16.51 1.72 -3.14
N ALA A 106 16.94 2.91 -2.72
CA ALA A 106 18.12 3.57 -3.27
C ALA A 106 19.40 2.76 -3.06
N ARG A 107 19.56 2.11 -1.88
CA ARG A 107 20.67 1.19 -1.61
C ARG A 107 20.64 0.01 -2.56
N TYR A 108 19.48 -0.65 -2.71
CA TYR A 108 19.32 -1.75 -3.66
C TYR A 108 19.68 -1.34 -5.09
N LEU A 109 19.19 -0.19 -5.56
CA LEU A 109 19.50 0.30 -6.91
C LEU A 109 21.00 0.59 -7.11
N ASN A 110 21.68 1.09 -6.07
CA ASN A 110 23.13 1.28 -6.12
C ASN A 110 23.88 -0.04 -6.24
N ASP A 111 23.46 -1.05 -5.49
CA ASP A 111 24.17 -2.33 -5.39
C ASP A 111 23.89 -3.25 -6.59
N GLN A 112 22.67 -3.22 -7.15
CA GLN A 112 22.19 -4.22 -8.10
C GLN A 112 21.88 -3.64 -9.50
N ALA A 113 21.54 -2.36 -9.60
CA ALA A 113 21.08 -1.73 -10.85
C ALA A 113 21.99 -0.59 -11.35
N GLY A 114 23.20 -0.43 -10.79
CA GLY A 114 24.15 0.61 -11.17
C GLY A 114 23.67 2.04 -10.85
N GLY A 115 22.77 2.19 -9.89
CA GLY A 115 22.30 3.49 -9.40
C GLY A 115 23.44 4.32 -8.80
N ARG A 116 23.21 5.63 -8.68
CA ARG A 116 24.21 6.58 -8.15
C ARG A 116 23.59 7.48 -7.09
N TYR A 117 22.70 6.91 -6.26
CA TYR A 117 22.03 7.65 -5.22
C TYR A 117 22.93 7.88 -4.01
N ARG A 118 23.02 9.13 -3.56
CA ARG A 118 23.78 9.48 -2.36
C ARG A 118 22.89 9.24 -1.14
N LEU A 119 23.28 8.29 -0.28
CA LEU A 119 22.50 7.91 0.89
C LEU A 119 22.69 8.87 2.08
N ALA A 120 23.89 9.46 2.24
CA ALA A 120 24.16 10.33 3.40
C ALA A 120 23.15 11.49 3.55
N PRO A 121 22.78 12.26 2.51
CA PRO A 121 21.77 13.29 2.66
C PRO A 121 20.37 12.78 3.06
N LEU A 122 20.04 11.51 2.73
CA LEU A 122 18.78 10.90 3.18
C LEU A 122 18.81 10.62 4.69
N LEU A 123 19.96 10.21 5.21
CA LEU A 123 20.15 9.96 6.65
C LEU A 123 20.13 11.26 7.43
N ASP A 124 20.79 12.31 6.93
CA ASP A 124 20.75 13.64 7.54
C ASP A 124 19.30 14.14 7.63
N LEU A 125 18.52 14.04 6.54
CA LEU A 125 17.12 14.44 6.52
C LEU A 125 16.25 13.57 7.42
N LEU A 126 16.57 12.27 7.54
CA LEU A 126 15.90 11.38 8.47
C LEU A 126 16.03 11.89 9.91
N ASP A 127 17.25 12.18 10.34
CA ASP A 127 17.54 12.62 11.72
C ASP A 127 16.99 14.02 12.01
N GLU A 128 17.19 14.95 11.08
CA GLU A 128 16.84 16.37 11.28
C GLU A 128 15.33 16.63 11.21
N VAL A 129 14.59 15.86 10.39
CA VAL A 129 13.19 16.19 10.07
C VAL A 129 12.25 15.01 10.31
N VAL A 130 12.51 13.87 9.63
CA VAL A 130 11.50 12.80 9.53
C VAL A 130 11.22 12.13 10.87
N LEU A 131 12.25 11.90 11.69
CA LEU A 131 12.08 11.33 13.03
C LEU A 131 11.29 12.24 13.97
N GLY A 132 11.30 13.56 13.75
CA GLY A 132 10.43 14.49 14.46
C GLY A 132 8.94 14.24 14.20
N PHE A 133 8.56 14.01 12.94
CA PHE A 133 7.19 13.64 12.57
C PHE A 133 6.83 12.24 13.05
N TYR A 134 7.74 11.29 12.89
CA TYR A 134 7.51 9.90 13.31
C TYR A 134 7.19 9.78 14.80
N ARG A 135 7.88 10.53 15.68
CA ARG A 135 7.60 10.52 17.11
C ARG A 135 6.22 11.06 17.48
N GLN A 136 5.66 11.94 16.66
CA GLN A 136 4.32 12.50 16.87
C GLN A 136 3.22 11.59 16.31
N ASN A 137 3.46 11.01 15.15
CA ASN A 137 2.50 10.17 14.44
C ASN A 137 3.27 8.98 13.83
N PRO A 138 3.53 7.92 14.60
CA PRO A 138 4.28 6.77 14.10
C PRO A 138 3.50 6.04 13.00
N TRP A 139 4.23 5.61 11.99
CA TRP A 139 3.76 4.70 10.94
C TRP A 139 4.61 3.45 10.95
N GLY A 140 4.16 2.41 10.27
CA GLY A 140 4.90 1.16 10.16
C GLY A 140 4.00 -0.05 10.37
N TYR A 141 4.62 -1.21 10.45
CA TYR A 141 3.91 -2.47 10.64
C TYR A 141 3.24 -2.54 12.00
N THR A 142 1.93 -2.85 11.99
CA THR A 142 1.16 -3.21 13.18
C THR A 142 0.19 -4.35 12.88
N ALA A 143 -0.31 -5.02 13.93
CA ALA A 143 -1.29 -6.08 13.75
C ALA A 143 -2.57 -5.57 13.06
N ALA A 144 -3.02 -4.35 13.38
CA ALA A 144 -4.22 -3.77 12.80
C ALA A 144 -4.08 -3.56 11.29
N TYR A 145 -2.98 -3.02 10.81
CA TYR A 145 -2.74 -2.82 9.36
C TYR A 145 -2.54 -4.13 8.63
N TYR A 146 -1.78 -5.06 9.22
CA TYR A 146 -1.60 -6.39 8.67
C TYR A 146 -2.94 -7.11 8.48
N LEU A 147 -3.78 -7.15 9.51
CA LEU A 147 -5.08 -7.82 9.47
C LEU A 147 -6.02 -7.13 8.47
N THR A 148 -6.07 -5.79 8.47
CA THR A 148 -6.87 -5.02 7.53
C THR A 148 -6.50 -5.34 6.08
N ALA A 149 -5.22 -5.38 5.77
CA ALA A 149 -4.72 -5.77 4.45
C ALA A 149 -5.03 -7.23 4.11
N SER A 150 -4.88 -8.15 5.08
CA SER A 150 -5.20 -9.58 4.90
C SER A 150 -6.67 -9.80 4.56
N HIS A 151 -7.57 -8.97 5.11
CA HIS A 151 -9.00 -8.96 4.76
C HIS A 151 -9.34 -8.14 3.52
N GLN A 152 -8.35 -7.58 2.82
CA GLN A 152 -8.50 -6.70 1.66
C GLN A 152 -9.43 -5.51 1.93
N ALA A 153 -9.37 -4.97 3.14
CA ALA A 153 -10.19 -3.86 3.59
C ALA A 153 -9.44 -2.52 3.51
N HIS A 154 -10.20 -1.44 3.41
CA HIS A 154 -9.65 -0.09 3.33
C HIS A 154 -8.74 0.22 4.53
N PRO A 155 -7.54 0.80 4.33
CA PRO A 155 -6.56 1.03 5.40
C PRO A 155 -7.07 1.81 6.61
N ASP A 156 -8.11 2.64 6.45
CA ASP A 156 -8.69 3.40 7.55
C ASP A 156 -9.40 2.52 8.58
N TYR A 157 -9.82 1.28 8.22
CA TYR A 157 -10.24 0.30 9.21
C TYR A 157 -9.09 -0.08 10.15
N GLY A 158 -7.89 -0.26 9.60
CA GLY A 158 -6.68 -0.47 10.41
C GLY A 158 -6.40 0.70 11.34
N SER A 159 -6.46 1.94 10.81
CA SER A 159 -6.29 3.15 11.61
C SER A 159 -7.35 3.28 12.72
N TYR A 160 -8.57 2.83 12.47
CA TYR A 160 -9.64 2.82 13.48
C TYR A 160 -9.37 1.78 14.56
N LEU A 161 -9.03 0.55 14.16
CA LEU A 161 -8.75 -0.55 15.07
C LEU A 161 -7.48 -0.34 15.90
N GLU A 162 -6.44 0.26 15.34
CA GLU A 162 -5.21 0.63 16.04
C GLU A 162 -5.49 1.52 17.26
N ARG A 163 -6.46 2.43 17.14
CA ARG A 163 -6.88 3.31 18.25
C ARG A 163 -7.73 2.61 19.31
N GLN A 164 -8.13 1.36 19.06
CA GLN A 164 -8.91 0.56 20.03
C GLN A 164 -7.98 -0.24 20.96
N GLU A 165 -7.23 0.43 21.82
CA GLU A 165 -6.17 -0.13 22.69
C GLU A 165 -6.55 -1.41 23.45
N THR A 166 -7.84 -1.68 23.62
CA THR A 166 -8.35 -2.84 24.38
C THR A 166 -8.65 -4.06 23.52
N LEU A 167 -8.52 -3.99 22.21
CA LEU A 167 -8.78 -5.11 21.31
C LEU A 167 -7.52 -5.96 21.12
N SER A 168 -7.65 -7.28 21.28
CA SER A 168 -6.62 -8.22 20.87
C SER A 168 -6.58 -8.37 19.34
N ALA A 169 -5.45 -8.85 18.80
CA ALA A 169 -5.34 -9.14 17.36
C ALA A 169 -6.42 -10.14 16.88
N ARG A 170 -6.79 -11.12 17.71
CA ARG A 170 -7.86 -12.08 17.39
C ARG A 170 -9.24 -11.43 17.30
N GLU A 171 -9.53 -10.46 18.18
CA GLU A 171 -10.78 -9.70 18.12
C GLU A 171 -10.81 -8.80 16.90
N MET A 172 -9.69 -8.13 16.56
CA MET A 172 -9.57 -7.34 15.32
C MET A 172 -9.80 -8.20 14.07
N ASP A 173 -9.24 -9.40 14.01
CA ASP A 173 -9.44 -10.35 12.92
C ASP A 173 -10.91 -10.73 12.76
N GLY A 174 -11.58 -11.08 13.86
CA GLY A 174 -13.01 -11.40 13.87
C GLY A 174 -13.89 -10.23 13.43
N ILE A 175 -13.57 -8.99 13.86
CA ILE A 175 -14.28 -7.77 13.46
C ILE A 175 -14.14 -7.55 11.95
N LEU A 176 -12.93 -7.67 11.40
CA LEU A 176 -12.67 -7.49 9.96
C LEU A 176 -13.30 -8.60 9.11
N ALA A 177 -13.35 -9.83 9.62
CA ALA A 177 -14.08 -10.93 8.98
C ALA A 177 -15.60 -10.67 8.90
N GLY A 178 -16.16 -9.97 9.88
CA GLY A 178 -17.58 -9.59 9.94
C GLY A 178 -17.95 -8.41 9.02
N LEU A 179 -17.01 -7.74 8.39
CA LEU A 179 -17.30 -6.65 7.43
C LEU A 179 -17.97 -7.20 6.17
N ASP A 180 -19.05 -6.55 5.78
CA ASP A 180 -19.68 -6.79 4.46
C ASP A 180 -18.65 -6.57 3.34
N PRO A 181 -18.48 -7.54 2.41
CA PRO A 181 -17.56 -7.41 1.28
C PRO A 181 -17.74 -6.12 0.47
N ALA A 182 -18.97 -5.64 0.29
CA ALA A 182 -19.25 -4.39 -0.43
C ALA A 182 -18.71 -3.15 0.30
N ARG A 183 -18.52 -3.23 1.62
CA ARG A 183 -18.01 -2.13 2.47
C ARG A 183 -16.51 -2.17 2.69
N LYS A 184 -15.83 -3.26 2.27
CA LYS A 184 -14.37 -3.37 2.44
C LYS A 184 -13.59 -2.37 1.61
N LEU A 185 -14.07 -1.99 0.43
CA LEU A 185 -13.34 -1.10 -0.49
C LEU A 185 -13.41 0.39 -0.11
N ALA A 186 -14.37 0.78 0.73
CA ALA A 186 -14.52 2.13 1.22
C ALA A 186 -14.73 2.10 2.74
N PHE A 187 -14.11 3.04 3.46
CA PHE A 187 -14.25 3.09 4.91
C PHE A 187 -15.66 3.51 5.32
N ASP A 188 -16.32 2.66 6.13
CA ASP A 188 -17.62 2.91 6.72
C ASP A 188 -17.50 2.91 8.26
N PRO A 189 -17.41 4.09 8.88
CA PRO A 189 -17.26 4.22 10.32
C PRO A 189 -18.36 3.55 11.12
N ALA A 190 -19.62 3.67 10.68
CA ALA A 190 -20.77 3.12 11.39
C ALA A 190 -20.73 1.59 11.44
N SER A 191 -20.33 0.95 10.34
CA SER A 191 -20.20 -0.51 10.30
C SER A 191 -19.12 -1.03 11.22
N ILE A 192 -17.94 -0.43 11.22
CA ILE A 192 -16.84 -0.91 12.08
C ILE A 192 -17.12 -0.65 13.54
N GLU A 193 -17.73 0.48 13.87
CA GLU A 193 -18.13 0.81 15.24
C GLU A 193 -19.15 -0.19 15.79
N ALA A 194 -20.17 -0.55 15.00
CA ALA A 194 -21.16 -1.55 15.38
C ALA A 194 -20.53 -2.93 15.68
N LEU A 195 -19.56 -3.35 14.83
CA LEU A 195 -18.84 -4.62 15.02
C LEU A 195 -17.95 -4.59 16.27
N VAL A 196 -17.27 -3.49 16.53
CA VAL A 196 -16.46 -3.32 17.75
C VAL A 196 -17.35 -3.38 19.01
N HIS A 197 -18.49 -2.70 18.99
CA HIS A 197 -19.45 -2.77 20.10
C HIS A 197 -20.01 -4.20 20.32
N ALA A 198 -20.32 -4.92 19.25
CA ALA A 198 -20.76 -6.31 19.33
C ALA A 198 -19.68 -7.20 19.97
N CYS A 199 -18.44 -7.10 19.53
CA CYS A 199 -17.30 -7.84 20.08
C CYS A 199 -17.11 -7.57 21.59
N ARG A 200 -17.23 -6.31 22.02
CA ARG A 200 -17.11 -5.94 23.43
C ARG A 200 -18.21 -6.55 24.29
N ARG A 201 -19.48 -6.54 23.84
CA ARG A 201 -20.60 -7.18 24.55
C ARG A 201 -20.42 -8.69 24.69
N GLU A 202 -19.94 -9.37 23.62
CA GLU A 202 -19.65 -10.80 23.70
C GLU A 202 -18.56 -11.14 24.72
N ARG A 203 -17.53 -10.30 24.81
CA ARG A 203 -16.46 -10.44 25.81
C ARG A 203 -17.00 -10.31 27.24
N GLU A 204 -17.82 -9.29 27.47
CA GLU A 204 -18.45 -9.07 28.79
C GLU A 204 -19.38 -10.23 29.17
N GLY A 205 -20.18 -10.77 28.24
CA GLY A 205 -21.04 -11.92 28.47
C GLY A 205 -20.31 -13.25 28.72
N ARG A 206 -19.04 -13.36 28.32
CA ARG A 206 -18.21 -14.56 28.61
C ARG A 206 -17.45 -14.46 29.94
N ALA A 207 -17.37 -13.27 30.51
CA ALA A 207 -16.71 -13.03 31.79
C ALA A 207 -17.64 -13.20 33.01
N LEU A 208 -18.93 -13.41 32.77
CA LEU A 208 -20.00 -13.77 33.77
C LEU A 208 -20.28 -15.25 33.76
#